data_6997880b2776b2afc8f17d5581db71a2
#
_entry.id   6997880b2776b2afc8f17d5581db71a2
#
_cell.length_a   1.000
_cell.length_b   1.000
_cell.length_c   1.000
_cell.angle_alpha   90.00
_cell.angle_beta   90.00
_cell.angle_gamma   90.00
#
_symmetry.space_group_name_H-M   'P 1'
#
loop_
_entity.id
_entity.type
_entity.pdbx_description
1 polymer ?
#
loop_
_entity_poly.entity_id
_entity_poly.type
_entity_poly.pdbx_seq_one_letter_code
_entity_poly.pdbx_strand_id
1 'polypeptide(L)'
;MCGLTAIYAKKKNVVGDIYDSLIQVQHRGQDAAGISTWDGSKMSNYKDLGLVTEVFKKTDSLNLEGNIGVGHVRYPTAGRDNASEAQPFYTSIPANISLAHNGTCLLYTSDAADE
;
A
#
# COMPACT_ATOMS: atom_id res chain seq x y z
N MET A 1 2.60 -7.92 -12.33
CA MET A 1 3.29 -8.14 -11.06
C MET A 1 3.31 -6.85 -10.27
N CYS A 2 3.10 -6.96 -8.98
CA CYS A 2 3.10 -5.79 -8.12
C CYS A 2 4.51 -5.46 -7.64
N GLY A 3 4.68 -4.25 -7.11
CA GLY A 3 5.88 -3.85 -6.41
C GLY A 3 5.54 -3.52 -4.97
N LEU A 4 6.40 -3.89 -4.05
CA LEU A 4 6.19 -3.52 -2.66
C LEU A 4 7.52 -3.19 -1.99
N THR A 5 7.43 -2.37 -0.95
CA THR A 5 8.59 -1.96 -0.17
C THR A 5 8.21 -1.91 1.30
N ALA A 6 9.18 -2.13 2.16
CA ALA A 6 8.98 -2.00 3.59
C ALA A 6 10.25 -1.39 4.18
N ILE A 7 10.07 -0.44 5.07
CA ILE A 7 11.20 0.26 5.70
C ILE A 7 10.93 0.41 7.18
N TYR A 8 11.95 0.14 7.97
CA TYR A 8 11.97 0.42 9.40
C TYR A 8 13.18 1.31 9.71
N ALA A 9 12.95 2.41 10.38
CA ALA A 9 14.00 3.29 10.85
C ALA A 9 13.75 3.61 12.33
N LYS A 10 14.79 3.67 13.13
CA LYS A 10 14.60 3.79 14.58
C LYS A 10 13.94 5.11 14.99
N LYS A 11 14.33 6.22 14.37
CA LYS A 11 13.87 7.56 14.79
C LYS A 11 13.56 8.49 13.61
N LYS A 12 13.29 7.93 12.45
CA LYS A 12 13.12 8.72 11.24
C LYS A 12 11.76 8.42 10.62
N ASN A 13 11.10 9.45 10.11
CA ASN A 13 9.90 9.26 9.32
C ASN A 13 10.30 8.61 7.99
N VAL A 14 9.70 7.48 7.68
CA VAL A 14 10.06 6.67 6.50
C VAL A 14 9.18 6.94 5.29
N VAL A 15 8.18 7.82 5.40
CA VAL A 15 7.24 8.05 4.30
C VAL A 15 7.94 8.50 3.03
N GLY A 16 8.87 9.43 3.13
CA GLY A 16 9.63 9.90 1.98
C GLY A 16 10.45 8.81 1.32
N ASP A 17 11.09 7.97 2.13
CA ASP A 17 11.90 6.87 1.60
C ASP A 17 11.03 5.79 0.96
N ILE A 18 9.85 5.52 1.52
CA ILE A 18 8.91 4.59 0.92
C ILE A 18 8.41 5.15 -0.41
N TYR A 19 8.07 6.44 -0.44
CA TYR A 19 7.64 7.11 -1.66
C TYR A 19 8.70 6.95 -2.76
N ASP A 20 9.95 7.25 -2.45
CA ASP A 20 11.06 7.14 -3.40
C ASP A 20 11.24 5.69 -3.86
N SER A 21 11.11 4.74 -2.94
CA SER A 21 11.20 3.33 -3.28
C SER A 21 10.08 2.90 -4.22
N LEU A 22 8.87 3.40 -4.00
CA LEU A 22 7.73 3.09 -4.87
C LEU A 22 7.94 3.67 -6.26
N ILE A 23 8.53 4.84 -6.37
CA ILE A 23 8.88 5.41 -7.68
C ILE A 23 9.83 4.46 -8.42
N GLN A 24 10.80 3.88 -7.72
CA GLN A 24 11.76 2.95 -8.32
C GLN A 24 11.11 1.67 -8.82
N VAL A 25 10.03 1.24 -8.20
CA VAL A 25 9.32 0.01 -8.60
C VAL A 25 8.00 0.30 -9.33
N GLN A 26 7.76 1.55 -9.73
CA GLN A 26 6.54 1.96 -10.41
C GLN A 26 6.26 1.13 -11.65
N HIS A 27 7.30 0.70 -12.36
CA HIS A 27 7.14 -0.12 -13.56
C HIS A 27 6.47 -1.47 -13.28
N ARG A 28 6.44 -1.91 -12.03
CA ARG A 28 5.81 -3.17 -11.66
C ARG A 28 4.30 -3.04 -11.44
N GLY A 29 3.81 -1.83 -11.22
CA GLY A 29 2.39 -1.61 -11.05
C GLY A 29 2.04 -0.15 -11.21
N GLN A 30 1.06 0.16 -12.07
CA GLN A 30 0.69 1.53 -12.40
C GLN A 30 -0.78 1.82 -12.17
N ASP A 31 -1.50 0.87 -11.60
CA ASP A 31 -2.94 0.93 -11.41
C ASP A 31 -3.33 1.62 -10.11
N ALA A 32 -2.62 1.34 -9.05
CA ALA A 32 -2.90 1.89 -7.73
C ALA A 32 -1.63 1.93 -6.91
N ALA A 33 -1.61 2.79 -5.91
CA ALA A 33 -0.49 2.91 -4.98
C ALA A 33 -1.00 3.18 -3.57
N GLY A 34 -0.25 2.72 -2.58
CA GLY A 34 -0.62 2.95 -1.19
C GLY A 34 0.58 2.86 -0.26
N ILE A 35 0.47 3.54 0.86
CA ILE A 35 1.46 3.52 1.93
C ILE A 35 0.72 3.39 3.26
N SER A 36 1.27 2.56 4.14
CA SER A 36 0.79 2.40 5.50
C SER A 36 1.98 2.54 6.44
N THR A 37 1.82 3.32 7.50
CA THR A 37 2.90 3.60 8.45
C THR A 37 2.45 3.46 9.89
N TRP A 38 3.41 3.24 10.78
CA TRP A 38 3.20 3.16 12.22
C TRP A 38 4.21 4.08 12.89
N ASP A 39 3.73 4.94 13.79
CA ASP A 39 4.57 5.93 14.47
C ASP A 39 4.89 5.58 15.93
N GLY A 40 4.48 4.41 16.38
CA GLY A 40 4.62 3.99 17.77
C GLY A 40 3.32 4.05 18.54
N SER A 41 2.33 4.77 18.03
CA SER A 41 1.03 4.90 18.68
C SER A 41 -0.14 4.74 17.72
N LYS A 42 0.00 5.19 16.48
CA LYS A 42 -1.11 5.07 15.52
C LYS A 42 -0.61 4.61 14.16
N MET A 43 -1.50 3.99 13.44
CA MET A 43 -1.26 3.58 12.06
C MET A 43 -1.93 4.58 11.12
N SER A 44 -1.20 5.00 10.10
CA SER A 44 -1.69 5.92 9.08
C SER A 44 -1.66 5.23 7.74
N ASN A 45 -2.72 5.39 6.96
CA ASN A 45 -2.87 4.72 5.67
C ASN A 45 -3.37 5.71 4.63
N TYR A 46 -2.82 5.63 3.45
CA TYR A 46 -3.40 6.31 2.29
C TYR A 46 -3.14 5.50 1.05
N LYS A 47 -4.19 5.27 0.27
CA LYS A 47 -4.09 4.55 -1.00
C LYS A 47 -5.17 5.02 -1.95
N ASP A 48 -4.88 4.97 -3.24
CA ASP A 48 -5.84 5.32 -4.27
C ASP A 48 -5.40 4.76 -5.60
N LEU A 49 -6.25 4.90 -6.60
CA LEU A 49 -5.93 4.55 -7.97
C LEU A 49 -5.00 5.61 -8.57
N GLY A 50 -4.08 5.16 -9.40
CA GLY A 50 -3.17 6.05 -10.11
C GLY A 50 -1.71 5.74 -9.84
N LEU A 51 -0.85 6.54 -10.45
CA LEU A 51 0.59 6.46 -10.25
C LEU A 51 0.98 7.02 -8.88
N VAL A 52 2.12 6.60 -8.39
CA VAL A 52 2.63 7.06 -7.09
C VAL A 52 2.60 8.59 -6.99
N THR A 53 3.08 9.27 -8.03
CA THR A 53 3.10 10.74 -8.05
C THR A 53 1.71 11.35 -8.03
N GLU A 54 0.71 10.67 -8.58
CA GLU A 54 -0.66 11.16 -8.60
C GLU A 54 -1.35 10.92 -7.27
N VAL A 55 -1.17 9.73 -6.71
CA VAL A 55 -1.83 9.34 -5.46
C VAL A 55 -1.37 10.21 -4.30
N PHE A 56 -0.07 10.46 -4.20
CA PHE A 56 0.50 11.16 -3.05
C PHE A 56 0.65 12.67 -3.25
N LYS A 57 0.03 13.23 -4.27
CA LYS A 57 -0.14 14.68 -4.39
C LYS A 57 -1.32 15.20 -3.58
N LYS A 58 -2.23 14.31 -3.21
CA LYS A 58 -3.47 14.73 -2.53
C LYS A 58 -3.17 15.16 -1.11
N THR A 59 -3.96 16.11 -0.61
CA THR A 59 -3.75 16.69 0.71
C THR A 59 -3.74 15.64 1.81
N ASP A 60 -4.59 14.64 1.70
CA ASP A 60 -4.72 13.60 2.72
C ASP A 60 -3.44 12.78 2.89
N SER A 61 -2.64 12.67 1.85
CA SER A 61 -1.39 11.91 1.93
C SER A 61 -0.35 12.59 2.83
N LEU A 62 -0.50 13.86 3.09
CA LEU A 62 0.42 14.61 3.96
C LEU A 62 0.31 14.20 5.42
N ASN A 63 -0.74 13.47 5.77
CA ASN A 63 -0.93 12.99 7.15
C ASN A 63 -0.21 11.69 7.44
N LEU A 64 0.47 11.12 6.44
CA LEU A 64 1.25 9.91 6.65
C LEU A 64 2.50 10.22 7.44
N GLU A 65 2.72 9.47 8.51
CA GLU A 65 3.87 9.65 9.37
C GLU A 65 4.17 8.36 10.11
N GLY A 66 5.45 8.04 10.26
CA GLY A 66 5.85 6.89 11.02
C GLY A 66 7.28 6.46 10.73
N ASN A 67 7.81 5.62 11.60
CA ASN A 67 9.16 5.10 11.47
C ASN A 67 9.21 3.65 10.97
N ILE A 68 8.04 3.05 10.77
CA ILE A 68 7.88 1.76 10.13
C ILE A 68 6.78 1.92 9.09
N GLY A 69 7.00 1.38 7.90
CA GLY A 69 5.95 1.45 6.91
C GLY A 69 6.13 0.45 5.79
N VAL A 70 5.03 0.23 5.08
CA VAL A 70 4.99 -0.60 3.88
C VAL A 70 4.34 0.20 2.77
N GLY A 71 4.81 -0.01 1.54
CA GLY A 71 4.24 0.61 0.37
C GLY A 71 4.00 -0.41 -0.71
N HIS A 72 3.08 -0.11 -1.61
CA HIS A 72 2.69 -1.04 -2.66
C HIS A 72 2.27 -0.30 -3.91
N VAL A 73 2.67 -0.81 -5.06
CA VAL A 73 2.13 -0.41 -6.37
C VAL A 73 1.49 -1.64 -6.98
N ARG A 74 0.25 -1.47 -7.42
CA ARG A 74 -0.56 -2.57 -7.90
C ARG A 74 -0.50 -2.68 -9.41
N TYR A 75 -0.31 -3.91 -9.87
CA TYR A 75 -0.49 -4.24 -11.28
C TYR A 75 -1.96 -4.65 -11.47
N PRO A 76 -2.65 -4.10 -12.48
CA PRO A 76 -4.06 -4.43 -12.66
C PRO A 76 -4.24 -5.91 -12.99
N THR A 77 -5.14 -6.53 -12.26
CA THR A 77 -5.52 -7.92 -12.49
C THR A 77 -7.03 -7.99 -12.60
N ALA A 78 -7.53 -8.86 -13.48
CA ALA A 78 -8.95 -9.12 -13.64
C ALA A 78 -9.79 -7.88 -13.99
N GLY A 79 -9.19 -6.83 -14.51
CA GLY A 79 -9.91 -5.66 -15.01
C GLY A 79 -10.70 -4.88 -14.00
N ARG A 80 -10.31 -4.91 -12.75
CA ARG A 80 -11.00 -4.18 -11.70
C ARG A 80 -10.26 -2.92 -11.32
N ASP A 81 -10.92 -1.78 -11.51
CA ASP A 81 -10.41 -0.48 -11.11
C ASP A 81 -11.15 -0.02 -9.86
N ASN A 82 -10.78 -0.59 -8.72
CA ASN A 82 -11.42 -0.26 -7.47
C ASN A 82 -10.36 0.11 -6.42
N ALA A 83 -10.48 1.31 -5.88
CA ALA A 83 -9.54 1.79 -4.87
C ALA A 83 -9.50 0.90 -3.63
N SER A 84 -10.58 0.19 -3.32
CA SER A 84 -10.62 -0.70 -2.17
C SER A 84 -9.70 -1.91 -2.33
N GLU A 85 -9.31 -2.22 -3.54
CA GLU A 85 -8.38 -3.32 -3.82
C GLU A 85 -6.93 -2.87 -3.86
N ALA A 86 -6.68 -1.57 -3.74
CA ALA A 86 -5.33 -1.06 -3.59
C ALA A 86 -4.75 -1.53 -2.26
N GLN A 87 -3.45 -1.71 -2.23
CA GLN A 87 -2.75 -2.17 -1.04
C GLN A 87 -1.86 -1.04 -0.49
N PRO A 88 -1.47 -1.07 0.76
CA PRO A 88 -1.71 -2.14 1.75
C PRO A 88 -3.16 -2.24 2.19
N PHE A 89 -3.58 -3.45 2.54
CA PHE A 89 -4.87 -3.68 3.19
C PHE A 89 -4.72 -3.42 4.68
N TYR A 90 -5.72 -2.81 5.28
CA TYR A 90 -5.66 -2.43 6.69
C TYR A 90 -6.90 -2.89 7.43
N THR A 91 -6.69 -3.37 8.64
CA THR A 91 -7.76 -3.62 9.59
C THR A 91 -7.33 -3.20 10.99
N SER A 92 -8.29 -2.75 11.79
CA SER A 92 -8.03 -2.41 13.19
C SER A 92 -8.53 -3.46 14.16
N ILE A 93 -9.21 -4.48 13.66
CA ILE A 93 -9.84 -5.52 14.51
C ILE A 93 -9.36 -6.88 14.02
N PRO A 94 -8.84 -7.74 14.90
CA PRO A 94 -8.67 -7.60 16.36
C PRO A 94 -7.49 -6.73 16.77
N ALA A 95 -6.65 -6.33 15.81
CA ALA A 95 -5.49 -5.48 16.06
C ALA A 95 -5.22 -4.64 14.83
N ASN A 96 -4.38 -3.63 14.96
CA ASN A 96 -3.95 -2.83 13.81
C ASN A 96 -3.01 -3.68 12.96
N ILE A 97 -3.47 -4.08 11.80
CA ILE A 97 -2.70 -4.90 10.87
C ILE A 97 -2.72 -4.23 9.50
N SER A 98 -1.56 -4.11 8.90
CA SER A 98 -1.43 -3.66 7.52
C SER A 98 -0.67 -4.73 6.74
N LEU A 99 -1.22 -5.11 5.61
CA LEU A 99 -0.68 -6.21 4.80
C LEU A 99 -0.54 -5.79 3.35
N ALA A 100 0.62 -6.07 2.78
CA ALA A 100 0.85 -5.93 1.35
C ALA A 100 1.48 -7.21 0.83
N HIS A 101 1.08 -7.61 -0.38
CA HIS A 101 1.66 -8.80 -0.99
C HIS A 101 1.78 -8.61 -2.50
N ASN A 102 2.71 -9.35 -3.08
CA ASN A 102 2.90 -9.38 -4.52
C ASN A 102 2.12 -10.56 -5.07
N GLY A 103 0.94 -10.27 -5.61
CA GLY A 103 0.08 -11.31 -6.16
C GLY A 103 -1.36 -10.85 -6.20
N THR A 104 -2.24 -11.78 -6.50
CA THR A 104 -3.66 -11.52 -6.61
C THR A 104 -4.38 -12.10 -5.40
N CYS A 105 -4.85 -11.22 -4.52
CA CYS A 105 -5.64 -11.64 -3.36
C CYS A 105 -7.08 -11.34 -3.68
N LEU A 106 -7.77 -12.29 -4.26
CA LEU A 106 -9.11 -12.06 -4.78
C LEU A 106 -10.10 -12.98 -4.12
N LEU A 107 -11.33 -12.48 -4.01
CA LEU A 107 -12.44 -13.29 -3.51
C LEU A 107 -12.64 -14.54 -4.35
N TYR A 108 -12.50 -14.41 -5.66
CA TYR A 108 -12.67 -15.57 -6.51
C TYR A 108 -11.61 -16.65 -6.23
N THR A 109 -10.44 -16.26 -5.76
CA THR A 109 -9.42 -17.22 -5.36
C THR A 109 -9.88 -18.02 -4.16
N SER A 110 -10.54 -17.34 -3.22
CA SER A 110 -11.15 -18.01 -2.08
C SER A 110 -12.29 -18.90 -2.54
N ASP A 111 -13.11 -18.43 -3.45
CA ASP A 111 -14.20 -19.23 -4.01
C ASP A 111 -13.67 -20.47 -4.70
N ALA A 112 -12.59 -20.31 -5.46
CA ALA A 112 -11.96 -21.45 -6.12
C ALA A 112 -11.42 -22.44 -5.11
N ALA A 113 -10.90 -21.96 -3.99
CA ALA A 113 -10.40 -22.81 -2.92
C ALA A 113 -11.53 -23.57 -2.22
N ASP A 114 -12.73 -23.00 -2.23
CA ASP A 114 -13.89 -23.63 -1.63
C ASP A 114 -14.46 -24.75 -2.48
N GLU A 115 -14.08 -24.81 -3.72
CA GLU A 115 -14.49 -25.86 -4.62
C GLU A 115 -13.70 -27.15 -4.35
#